data_d0b10bb255b315185474ffdbfcd01af5
#
_entry.id   d0b10bb255b315185474ffdbfcd01af5
#
_cell.length_a   1.000
_cell.length_b   1.000
_cell.length_c   1.000
_cell.angle_alpha   90.00
_cell.angle_beta   90.00
_cell.angle_gamma   90.00
#
_symmetry.space_group_name_H-M   'P 1'
#
loop_
_entity.id
_entity.type
_entity.pdbx_description
1 polymer ?
#
loop_
_entity_poly.entity_id
_entity_poly.type
_entity_poly.pdbx_seq_one_letter_code
_entity_poly.pdbx_strand_id
1 'polypeptide(L)'
;MDTIANRCKIIKKIRNNQIKSDINASTVGEKLLMDIFPAIDGFFIASCDFSSTELKMVLVSTVTHAFCDRCGKKTTHTRGWQKRTVTMCPLGCKRFVLTLYMRRFYCQSDKHIFVEQQTKWLNKYARFSVRCIELMNLLHIHMSSVSTSKVMRKMGITCCPNTCINHLKKIQRLPDRTARNIGIDDFAKRKRHTYGSVIVDHDTGEILELIDSRDSSIVANVLKQYKKVNTITRDRG
;
A
#
# COMPACT_ATOMS: atom_id res chain seq x y z
N MET A 1 1.81 -4.28 27.63
CA MET A 1 0.39 -4.54 27.95
C MET A 1 -0.36 -3.22 27.91
N ASP A 2 -0.94 -2.88 26.77
CA ASP A 2 -1.86 -1.73 26.66
C ASP A 2 -3.19 -2.16 27.28
N THR A 3 -3.34 -1.90 28.55
CA THR A 3 -4.53 -2.25 29.30
C THR A 3 -5.74 -1.49 28.73
N ILE A 4 -6.90 -2.14 28.77
CA ILE A 4 -8.23 -1.57 28.46
C ILE A 4 -8.42 -0.18 29.11
N ALA A 5 -7.79 0.04 30.27
CA ALA A 5 -7.76 1.33 30.98
C ALA A 5 -7.12 2.49 30.19
N ASN A 6 -6.02 2.25 29.45
CA ASN A 6 -5.42 3.28 28.59
C ASN A 6 -6.30 3.57 27.36
N ARG A 7 -6.96 2.57 26.83
CA ARG A 7 -7.95 2.72 25.76
C ARG A 7 -9.12 3.61 26.19
N CYS A 8 -9.66 3.38 27.38
CA CYS A 8 -10.72 4.22 27.95
C CYS A 8 -10.28 5.65 28.25
N LYS A 9 -9.02 5.86 28.69
CA LYS A 9 -8.49 7.21 28.96
C LYS A 9 -8.37 8.03 27.67
N ILE A 10 -7.83 7.47 26.59
CA ILE A 10 -7.73 8.16 25.29
C ILE A 10 -9.12 8.48 24.73
N ILE A 11 -10.05 7.52 24.77
CA ILE A 11 -11.43 7.73 24.29
C ILE A 11 -12.19 8.74 25.16
N LYS A 12 -11.99 8.73 26.49
CA LYS A 12 -12.56 9.73 27.40
C LYS A 12 -11.98 11.14 27.13
N LYS A 13 -10.66 11.29 26.94
CA LYS A 13 -10.04 12.55 26.54
C LYS A 13 -10.59 13.07 25.20
N ILE A 14 -10.80 12.18 24.23
CA ILE A 14 -11.43 12.51 22.93
C ILE A 14 -12.86 13.03 23.11
N ARG A 15 -13.68 12.37 23.98
CA ARG A 15 -15.07 12.78 24.23
C ARG A 15 -15.18 14.16 24.89
N ASN A 16 -14.25 14.50 25.75
CA ASN A 16 -14.34 15.72 26.56
C ASN A 16 -13.71 16.95 25.91
N ASN A 17 -13.27 16.91 24.64
CA ASN A 17 -12.54 17.99 23.94
C ASN A 17 -11.27 18.49 24.71
N GLN A 18 -10.83 17.80 25.75
CA GLN A 18 -9.70 18.19 26.60
C GLN A 18 -8.35 18.07 25.90
N ILE A 19 -8.29 17.35 24.75
CA ILE A 19 -7.06 17.17 23.98
C ILE A 19 -6.62 18.46 23.29
N LYS A 20 -7.53 19.43 23.07
CA LYS A 20 -7.14 20.74 22.50
C LYS A 20 -6.27 21.59 23.42
N SER A 21 -6.33 21.39 24.74
CA SER A 21 -5.57 22.17 25.71
C SER A 21 -4.17 21.64 26.03
N ASP A 22 -3.95 20.31 25.87
CA ASP A 22 -2.65 19.68 26.16
C ASP A 22 -1.67 19.76 24.96
N ILE A 23 -2.13 20.23 23.79
CA ILE A 23 -1.35 20.31 22.54
C ILE A 23 -0.39 21.50 22.52
N ASN A 24 -0.55 22.48 23.42
CA ASN A 24 0.27 23.71 23.43
C ASN A 24 1.73 23.54 23.87
N ALA A 25 2.16 22.35 24.27
CA ALA A 25 3.49 22.12 24.83
C ALA A 25 4.56 21.58 23.87
N SER A 26 4.22 21.19 22.61
CA SER A 26 5.19 20.62 21.67
C SER A 26 5.14 21.18 20.25
N THR A 27 4.82 22.43 20.10
CA THR A 27 4.46 23.11 18.84
C THR A 27 5.49 23.02 17.71
N VAL A 28 6.78 22.89 17.98
CA VAL A 28 7.81 22.83 16.93
C VAL A 28 7.92 21.41 16.34
N GLY A 29 7.88 20.37 17.18
CA GLY A 29 7.98 18.98 16.73
C GLY A 29 6.75 18.49 15.95
N GLU A 30 5.56 18.92 16.37
CA GLU A 30 4.30 18.58 15.67
C GLU A 30 4.19 19.29 14.33
N LYS A 31 4.60 20.55 14.25
CA LYS A 31 4.63 21.32 13.02
C LYS A 31 5.62 20.70 12.02
N LEU A 32 6.81 20.32 12.47
CA LEU A 32 7.82 19.63 11.66
C LEU A 32 7.30 18.25 11.15
N LEU A 33 6.58 17.51 12.00
CA LEU A 33 5.98 16.24 11.61
C LEU A 33 4.84 16.42 10.60
N MET A 34 4.02 17.48 10.72
CA MET A 34 2.98 17.82 9.75
C MET A 34 3.59 18.26 8.41
N ASP A 35 4.70 18.98 8.42
CA ASP A 35 5.43 19.39 7.22
C ASP A 35 6.09 18.19 6.51
N ILE A 36 6.60 17.22 7.29
CA ILE A 36 7.17 15.96 6.74
C ILE A 36 6.08 15.03 6.23
N PHE A 37 4.87 15.07 6.80
CA PHE A 37 3.74 14.19 6.44
C PHE A 37 2.48 14.97 6.06
N PRO A 38 2.48 15.74 4.98
CA PRO A 38 1.32 16.54 4.56
C PRO A 38 0.08 15.69 4.25
N ALA A 39 0.23 14.36 4.21
CA ALA A 39 -0.86 13.42 3.94
C ALA A 39 -1.68 13.01 5.18
N ILE A 40 -1.44 13.60 6.35
CA ILE A 40 -2.19 13.29 7.60
C ILE A 40 -3.49 14.10 7.71
N ASP A 41 -3.93 14.74 6.64
CA ASP A 41 -5.21 15.47 6.62
C ASP A 41 -6.36 14.62 7.16
N GLY A 42 -7.15 15.21 8.04
CA GLY A 42 -8.28 14.54 8.69
C GLY A 42 -7.92 13.79 9.98
N PHE A 43 -6.69 13.92 10.48
CA PHE A 43 -6.25 13.35 11.75
C PHE A 43 -5.57 14.40 12.63
N PHE A 44 -5.65 14.23 13.94
CA PHE A 44 -4.78 14.93 14.89
C PHE A 44 -3.88 13.95 15.62
N ILE A 45 -2.72 14.42 16.07
CA ILE A 45 -1.75 13.64 16.82
C ILE A 45 -2.18 13.62 18.29
N ALA A 46 -2.55 12.44 18.80
CA ALA A 46 -2.94 12.27 20.20
C ALA A 46 -1.76 11.96 21.11
N SER A 47 -0.74 11.29 20.61
CA SER A 47 0.55 11.07 21.29
C SER A 47 1.64 10.74 20.30
N CYS A 48 2.88 11.05 20.69
CA CYS A 48 4.07 10.72 19.94
C CYS A 48 5.16 10.25 20.91
N ASP A 49 5.59 9.00 20.78
CA ASP A 49 6.60 8.39 21.62
C ASP A 49 7.86 8.13 20.81
N PHE A 50 8.97 8.72 21.22
CA PHE A 50 10.28 8.56 20.61
C PHE A 50 11.17 7.67 21.49
N SER A 51 11.67 6.58 20.92
CA SER A 51 12.75 5.78 21.52
C SER A 51 14.01 5.80 20.64
N SER A 52 15.08 5.17 21.10
CA SER A 52 16.29 5.01 20.30
C SER A 52 16.07 4.25 19.00
N THR A 53 15.13 3.29 18.96
CA THR A 53 14.90 2.37 17.86
C THR A 53 13.54 2.53 17.18
N GLU A 54 12.58 3.18 17.83
CA GLU A 54 11.19 3.22 17.34
C GLU A 54 10.56 4.59 17.57
N LEU A 55 9.76 5.01 16.57
CA LEU A 55 8.82 6.11 16.64
C LEU A 55 7.41 5.54 16.61
N LYS A 56 6.65 5.78 17.66
CA LYS A 56 5.22 5.44 17.73
C LYS A 56 4.39 6.72 17.77
N MET A 57 3.43 6.81 16.88
CA MET A 57 2.50 7.93 16.84
C MET A 57 1.06 7.42 16.89
N VAL A 58 0.24 8.09 17.67
CA VAL A 58 -1.20 7.83 17.76
C VAL A 58 -1.94 8.96 17.06
N LEU A 59 -2.68 8.61 16.03
CA LEU A 59 -3.50 9.52 15.24
C LEU A 59 -4.98 9.23 15.50
N VAL A 60 -5.76 10.28 15.64
CA VAL A 60 -7.22 10.19 15.83
C VAL A 60 -7.91 11.01 14.76
N SER A 61 -8.89 10.40 14.10
CA SER A 61 -9.64 11.05 13.04
C SER A 61 -10.47 12.23 13.56
N THR A 62 -10.43 13.33 12.80
CA THR A 62 -11.26 14.53 13.02
C THR A 62 -12.53 14.52 12.18
N VAL A 63 -12.72 13.52 11.31
CA VAL A 63 -13.84 13.42 10.37
C VAL A 63 -15.17 13.37 11.12
N THR A 64 -16.09 14.27 10.78
CA THR A 64 -17.42 14.37 11.41
C THR A 64 -18.52 13.71 10.60
N HIS A 65 -18.27 13.42 9.32
CA HIS A 65 -19.23 12.78 8.41
C HIS A 65 -18.49 11.88 7.41
N ALA A 66 -19.18 10.92 6.86
CA ALA A 66 -18.65 10.06 5.82
C ALA A 66 -19.73 9.69 4.79
N PHE A 67 -19.28 9.23 3.62
CA PHE A 67 -20.18 8.72 2.58
C PHE A 67 -20.22 7.20 2.68
N CYS A 68 -21.42 6.64 2.63
CA CYS A 68 -21.61 5.20 2.67
C CYS A 68 -20.89 4.53 1.49
N ASP A 69 -20.13 3.47 1.76
CA ASP A 69 -19.37 2.73 0.74
C ASP A 69 -20.27 1.87 -0.18
N ARG A 70 -21.57 1.75 0.10
CA ARG A 70 -22.54 1.02 -0.71
C ARG A 70 -23.48 1.94 -1.49
N CYS A 71 -24.18 2.86 -0.81
CA CYS A 71 -25.19 3.71 -1.43
C CYS A 71 -24.72 5.14 -1.71
N GLY A 72 -23.50 5.52 -1.31
CA GLY A 72 -22.95 6.86 -1.52
C GLY A 72 -23.58 7.98 -0.68
N LYS A 73 -24.62 7.71 0.12
CA LYS A 73 -25.26 8.73 0.94
C LYS A 73 -24.37 9.19 2.10
N LYS A 74 -24.39 10.50 2.35
CA LYS A 74 -23.69 11.13 3.47
C LYS A 74 -24.36 10.76 4.80
N THR A 75 -23.57 10.41 5.81
CA THR A 75 -24.03 10.17 7.17
C THR A 75 -23.13 10.81 8.19
N THR A 76 -23.72 11.27 9.29
CA THR A 76 -23.04 11.80 10.49
C THR A 76 -23.21 10.89 11.71
N HIS A 77 -23.97 9.80 11.56
CA HIS A 77 -24.24 8.87 12.66
C HIS A 77 -23.02 8.01 12.98
N THR A 78 -22.32 8.35 14.05
CA THR A 78 -21.12 7.62 14.49
C THR A 78 -21.47 6.41 15.35
N ARG A 79 -20.73 5.29 15.18
CA ARG A 79 -20.86 4.03 15.93
C ARG A 79 -19.52 3.56 16.52
N GLY A 80 -18.81 4.50 17.17
CA GLY A 80 -17.55 4.23 17.86
C GLY A 80 -16.32 4.31 16.96
N TRP A 81 -15.26 3.62 17.35
CA TRP A 81 -13.93 3.75 16.77
C TRP A 81 -13.36 2.41 16.33
N GLN A 82 -12.57 2.44 15.28
CA GLN A 82 -11.75 1.30 14.87
C GLN A 82 -10.27 1.65 15.07
N LYS A 83 -9.57 0.82 15.84
CA LYS A 83 -8.12 0.91 16.01
C LYS A 83 -7.43 0.12 14.90
N ARG A 84 -6.43 0.73 14.23
CA ARG A 84 -5.53 0.08 13.26
C ARG A 84 -4.10 0.41 13.60
N THR A 85 -3.20 -0.53 13.39
CA THR A 85 -1.76 -0.30 13.46
C THR A 85 -1.18 -0.42 12.06
N VAL A 86 -0.41 0.56 11.65
CA VAL A 86 0.19 0.67 10.31
C VAL A 86 1.69 0.89 10.44
N THR A 87 2.46 0.11 9.73
CA THR A 87 3.90 0.31 9.62
C THR A 87 4.17 1.29 8.47
N MET A 88 4.90 2.34 8.78
CA MET A 88 5.34 3.38 7.85
C MET A 88 6.74 3.07 7.32
N CYS A 89 7.19 3.82 6.31
CA CYS A 89 8.62 3.83 5.99
C CYS A 89 9.43 4.29 7.20
N PRO A 90 10.62 3.72 7.43
CA PRO A 90 11.47 4.13 8.53
C PRO A 90 11.80 5.62 8.43
N LEU A 91 11.89 6.27 9.56
CA LEU A 91 12.37 7.64 9.65
C LEU A 91 13.81 7.63 10.15
N GLY A 92 14.76 7.87 9.25
CA GLY A 92 16.18 7.61 9.54
C GLY A 92 16.41 6.12 9.85
N CYS A 93 17.05 5.82 10.98
CA CYS A 93 17.31 4.44 11.43
C CYS A 93 16.21 3.88 12.34
N LYS A 94 15.09 4.58 12.54
CA LYS A 94 14.04 4.19 13.49
C LYS A 94 12.86 3.55 12.78
N ARG A 95 12.35 2.46 13.35
CA ARG A 95 11.06 1.89 12.95
C ARG A 95 9.95 2.90 13.21
N PHE A 96 9.05 3.12 12.25
CA PHE A 96 7.95 4.04 12.39
C PHE A 96 6.60 3.30 12.34
N VAL A 97 5.82 3.43 13.41
CA VAL A 97 4.52 2.77 13.58
C VAL A 97 3.46 3.79 13.92
N LEU A 98 2.39 3.80 13.14
CA LEU A 98 1.19 4.58 13.41
C LEU A 98 0.11 3.71 14.04
N THR A 99 -0.51 4.22 15.09
CA THR A 99 -1.77 3.71 15.62
C THR A 99 -2.88 4.68 15.25
N LEU A 100 -3.80 4.24 14.40
CA LEU A 100 -4.90 5.05 13.90
C LEU A 100 -6.18 4.71 14.65
N TYR A 101 -6.89 5.73 15.12
CA TYR A 101 -8.27 5.64 15.57
C TYR A 101 -9.16 6.29 14.52
N MET A 102 -9.85 5.44 13.75
CA MET A 102 -10.74 5.83 12.66
C MET A 102 -12.18 5.75 13.13
N ARG A 103 -13.06 6.67 12.68
CA ARG A 103 -14.47 6.65 13.04
C ARG A 103 -15.24 5.58 12.28
N ARG A 104 -16.16 4.93 12.98
CA ARG A 104 -17.15 4.04 12.39
C ARG A 104 -18.45 4.80 12.27
N PHE A 105 -19.09 4.71 11.11
CA PHE A 105 -20.35 5.35 10.77
C PHE A 105 -21.43 4.31 10.55
N TYR A 106 -22.68 4.71 10.75
CA TYR A 106 -23.85 3.90 10.46
C TYR A 106 -24.64 4.52 9.31
N CYS A 107 -24.92 3.75 8.27
CA CYS A 107 -25.78 4.14 7.19
C CYS A 107 -27.22 3.73 7.49
N GLN A 108 -28.13 4.71 7.60
CA GLN A 108 -29.56 4.42 7.86
C GLN A 108 -30.24 3.77 6.64
N SER A 109 -29.85 4.14 5.42
CA SER A 109 -30.44 3.61 4.20
C SER A 109 -30.10 2.13 3.98
N ASP A 110 -28.83 1.73 4.16
CA ASP A 110 -28.35 0.36 3.95
C ASP A 110 -28.27 -0.44 5.24
N LYS A 111 -28.59 0.18 6.38
CA LYS A 111 -28.58 -0.46 7.73
C LYS A 111 -27.26 -1.18 8.05
N HIS A 112 -26.12 -0.64 7.61
CA HIS A 112 -24.82 -1.24 7.90
C HIS A 112 -23.82 -0.26 8.52
N ILE A 113 -22.78 -0.80 9.15
CA ILE A 113 -21.71 -0.04 9.77
C ILE A 113 -20.48 -0.13 8.88
N PHE A 114 -19.88 1.03 8.57
CA PHE A 114 -18.65 1.14 7.78
C PHE A 114 -17.66 2.07 8.47
N VAL A 115 -16.41 2.02 8.03
CA VAL A 115 -15.34 2.91 8.51
C VAL A 115 -15.24 4.07 7.55
N GLU A 116 -14.90 5.25 8.06
CA GLU A 116 -14.62 6.43 7.22
C GLU A 116 -13.70 6.12 6.04
N GLN A 117 -13.83 6.91 4.97
CA GLN A 117 -13.02 6.73 3.76
C GLN A 117 -11.54 6.88 4.08
N GLN A 118 -10.74 6.09 3.37
CA GLN A 118 -9.32 5.98 3.63
C GLN A 118 -8.55 7.09 2.92
N THR A 119 -7.44 7.46 3.52
CA THR A 119 -6.50 8.43 2.98
C THR A 119 -5.72 7.85 1.80
N LYS A 120 -5.20 8.71 0.91
CA LYS A 120 -4.40 8.29 -0.26
C LYS A 120 -3.13 7.51 0.10
N TRP A 121 -2.62 7.68 1.31
CA TRP A 121 -1.38 7.05 1.79
C TRP A 121 -1.58 5.68 2.45
N LEU A 122 -2.84 5.22 2.60
CA LEU A 122 -3.17 3.96 3.26
C LEU A 122 -4.31 3.24 2.55
N ASN A 123 -4.06 2.04 2.06
CA ASN A 123 -5.07 1.20 1.41
C ASN A 123 -6.00 0.52 2.43
N LYS A 124 -7.19 0.15 1.97
CA LYS A 124 -8.18 -0.57 2.78
C LYS A 124 -7.56 -1.86 3.33
N TYR A 125 -7.65 -2.04 4.66
CA TYR A 125 -7.08 -3.19 5.39
C TYR A 125 -5.55 -3.34 5.32
N ALA A 126 -4.81 -2.42 4.72
CA ALA A 126 -3.35 -2.50 4.66
C ALA A 126 -2.71 -2.34 6.05
N ARG A 127 -1.66 -3.12 6.31
CA ARG A 127 -0.79 -3.02 7.50
C ARG A 127 0.44 -2.16 7.25
N PHE A 128 0.69 -1.81 6.01
CA PHE A 128 1.79 -0.98 5.55
C PHE A 128 1.24 0.24 4.82
N SER A 129 1.90 1.38 4.95
CA SER A 129 1.60 2.56 4.13
C SER A 129 1.90 2.29 2.64
N VAL A 130 1.29 3.07 1.75
CA VAL A 130 1.54 2.98 0.30
C VAL A 130 3.03 3.11 0.01
N ARG A 131 3.70 4.10 0.60
CA ARG A 131 5.16 4.30 0.45
C ARG A 131 5.99 3.12 0.95
N CYS A 132 5.57 2.47 2.04
CA CYS A 132 6.26 1.28 2.54
C CYS A 132 6.11 0.09 1.57
N ILE A 133 4.94 -0.04 0.93
CA ILE A 133 4.68 -1.04 -0.10
C ILE A 133 5.50 -0.74 -1.36
N GLU A 134 5.58 0.51 -1.80
CA GLU A 134 6.40 0.94 -2.93
C GLU A 134 7.87 0.61 -2.71
N LEU A 135 8.42 0.93 -1.54
CA LEU A 135 9.79 0.56 -1.15
C LEU A 135 10.01 -0.95 -1.18
N MET A 136 9.06 -1.73 -0.62
CA MET A 136 9.11 -3.19 -0.64
C MET A 136 9.13 -3.74 -2.07
N ASN A 137 8.30 -3.20 -2.95
CA ASN A 137 8.21 -3.61 -4.35
C ASN A 137 9.48 -3.23 -5.12
N LEU A 138 10.01 -2.02 -4.91
CA LEU A 138 11.26 -1.58 -5.53
C LEU A 138 12.42 -2.53 -5.18
N LEU A 139 12.58 -2.88 -3.90
CA LEU A 139 13.59 -3.84 -3.49
C LEU A 139 13.34 -5.22 -4.09
N HIS A 140 12.08 -5.65 -4.17
CA HIS A 140 11.74 -6.99 -4.65
C HIS A 140 11.94 -7.17 -6.16
N ILE A 141 11.89 -6.10 -6.94
CA ILE A 141 12.22 -6.15 -8.38
C ILE A 141 13.71 -6.48 -8.58
N HIS A 142 14.58 -6.00 -7.69
CA HIS A 142 16.03 -6.17 -7.82
C HIS A 142 16.62 -7.34 -7.02
N MET A 143 15.85 -7.95 -6.12
CA MET A 143 16.35 -9.04 -5.28
C MET A 143 15.25 -10.06 -4.95
N SER A 144 15.64 -11.26 -4.48
CA SER A 144 14.68 -12.30 -4.10
C SER A 144 13.77 -11.86 -2.93
N SER A 145 12.58 -12.45 -2.82
CA SER A 145 11.64 -12.18 -1.73
C SER A 145 12.23 -12.44 -0.34
N VAL A 146 13.11 -13.44 -0.22
CA VAL A 146 13.83 -13.75 1.02
C VAL A 146 14.81 -12.63 1.36
N SER A 147 15.60 -12.18 0.40
CA SER A 147 16.54 -11.06 0.57
C SER A 147 15.82 -9.76 0.89
N THR A 148 14.75 -9.44 0.15
CA THR A 148 13.87 -8.29 0.42
C THR A 148 13.37 -8.31 1.86
N SER A 149 12.81 -9.43 2.31
CA SER A 149 12.32 -9.57 3.69
C SER A 149 13.42 -9.35 4.75
N LYS A 150 14.63 -9.83 4.48
CA LYS A 150 15.81 -9.61 5.37
C LYS A 150 16.20 -8.13 5.43
N VAL A 151 16.28 -7.45 4.28
CA VAL A 151 16.61 -6.02 4.19
C VAL A 151 15.54 -5.18 4.89
N MET A 152 14.26 -5.41 4.58
CA MET A 152 13.14 -4.72 5.22
C MET A 152 13.16 -4.87 6.74
N ARG A 153 13.50 -6.07 7.25
CA ARG A 153 13.62 -6.31 8.69
C ARG A 153 14.78 -5.50 9.32
N LYS A 154 15.92 -5.41 8.64
CA LYS A 154 17.04 -4.54 9.09
C LYS A 154 16.64 -3.07 9.14
N MET A 155 15.73 -2.65 8.26
CA MET A 155 15.14 -1.31 8.25
C MET A 155 14.01 -1.14 9.29
N GLY A 156 13.75 -2.13 10.15
CA GLY A 156 12.69 -2.08 11.16
C GLY A 156 11.29 -2.42 10.64
N ILE A 157 11.14 -2.89 9.40
CA ILE A 157 9.86 -3.26 8.79
C ILE A 157 9.74 -4.79 8.80
N THR A 158 8.92 -5.33 9.70
CA THR A 158 8.73 -6.78 9.79
C THR A 158 7.75 -7.27 8.73
N CYS A 159 8.25 -7.97 7.73
CA CYS A 159 7.46 -8.66 6.72
C CYS A 159 8.06 -10.05 6.43
N CYS A 160 7.24 -10.99 5.96
CA CYS A 160 7.70 -12.29 5.50
C CYS A 160 7.87 -12.29 3.97
N PRO A 161 8.64 -13.24 3.39
CA PRO A 161 8.84 -13.32 1.94
C PRO A 161 7.52 -13.39 1.15
N ASN A 162 6.53 -14.14 1.65
CA ASN A 162 5.22 -14.24 1.00
C ASN A 162 4.48 -12.90 0.97
N THR A 163 4.69 -12.03 1.98
CA THR A 163 4.11 -10.67 1.97
C THR A 163 4.68 -9.87 0.80
N CYS A 164 5.99 -9.94 0.56
CA CYS A 164 6.65 -9.27 -0.56
C CYS A 164 6.07 -9.76 -1.91
N ILE A 165 5.97 -11.08 -2.10
CA ILE A 165 5.39 -11.69 -3.30
C ILE A 165 3.94 -11.24 -3.50
N ASN A 166 3.12 -11.25 -2.44
CA ASN A 166 1.72 -10.88 -2.54
C ASN A 166 1.50 -9.39 -2.87
N HIS A 167 2.41 -8.51 -2.45
CA HIS A 167 2.36 -7.11 -2.85
C HIS A 167 2.80 -6.93 -4.30
N LEU A 168 3.86 -7.61 -4.74
CA LEU A 168 4.32 -7.56 -6.12
C LEU A 168 3.24 -8.05 -7.11
N LYS A 169 2.55 -9.15 -6.77
CA LYS A 169 1.44 -9.69 -7.59
C LYS A 169 0.26 -8.72 -7.78
N LYS A 170 0.12 -7.71 -6.92
CA LYS A 170 -0.93 -6.68 -7.04
C LYS A 170 -0.55 -5.55 -7.97
N ILE A 171 0.70 -5.47 -8.40
CA ILE A 171 1.13 -4.48 -9.40
C ILE A 171 0.58 -4.93 -10.74
N GLN A 172 -0.40 -4.20 -11.26
CA GLN A 172 -0.85 -4.35 -12.64
C GLN A 172 0.05 -3.45 -13.50
N ARG A 173 0.99 -4.04 -14.19
CA ARG A 173 1.71 -3.36 -15.26
C ARG A 173 0.90 -3.56 -16.54
N LEU A 174 0.38 -2.48 -17.09
CA LEU A 174 -0.22 -2.51 -18.41
C LEU A 174 0.94 -2.63 -19.43
N PRO A 175 0.86 -3.58 -20.38
CA PRO A 175 1.89 -3.71 -21.40
C PRO A 175 1.95 -2.44 -22.25
N ASP A 176 3.15 -1.96 -22.53
CA ASP A 176 3.34 -0.90 -23.53
C ASP A 176 3.14 -1.48 -24.94
N ARG A 177 2.01 -1.15 -25.54
CA ARG A 177 1.63 -1.63 -26.88
C ARG A 177 2.02 -0.65 -27.98
N THR A 178 2.89 0.32 -27.69
CA THR A 178 3.40 1.29 -28.67
C THR A 178 4.73 0.87 -29.29
N ALA A 179 5.35 -0.19 -28.81
CA ALA A 179 6.61 -0.74 -29.32
C ALA A 179 6.52 -1.04 -30.82
N ARG A 180 7.60 -0.73 -31.55
CA ARG A 180 7.69 -0.91 -33.02
C ARG A 180 8.43 -2.18 -33.41
N ASN A 181 9.48 -2.51 -32.69
CA ASN A 181 10.33 -3.66 -32.95
C ASN A 181 10.23 -4.61 -31.76
N ILE A 182 9.63 -5.78 -31.96
CA ILE A 182 9.40 -6.72 -30.87
C ILE A 182 10.06 -8.07 -31.15
N GLY A 183 10.61 -8.68 -30.10
CA GLY A 183 11.10 -10.04 -30.08
C GLY A 183 10.15 -10.97 -29.33
N ILE A 184 10.03 -12.19 -29.81
CA ILE A 184 9.27 -13.22 -29.13
C ILE A 184 10.20 -14.39 -28.85
N ASP A 185 10.25 -14.81 -27.59
CA ASP A 185 11.00 -15.98 -27.17
C ASP A 185 10.16 -16.87 -26.27
N ASP A 186 10.49 -18.17 -26.22
CA ASP A 186 9.80 -19.13 -25.38
C ASP A 186 10.62 -19.38 -24.11
N PHE A 187 9.98 -19.35 -22.95
CA PHE A 187 10.63 -19.65 -21.67
C PHE A 187 9.99 -20.83 -20.96
N ALA A 188 10.80 -21.64 -20.29
CA ALA A 188 10.31 -22.75 -19.48
C ALA A 188 9.86 -22.27 -18.10
N LYS A 189 8.58 -22.37 -17.77
CA LYS A 189 8.06 -22.19 -16.41
C LYS A 189 8.47 -23.36 -15.51
N ARG A 190 8.37 -24.56 -16.07
CA ARG A 190 8.85 -25.80 -15.48
C ARG A 190 9.52 -26.61 -16.58
N LYS A 191 10.84 -26.82 -16.45
CA LYS A 191 11.63 -27.57 -17.44
C LYS A 191 10.90 -28.85 -17.84
N ARG A 192 10.75 -29.07 -19.17
CA ARG A 192 10.10 -30.24 -19.81
C ARG A 192 8.60 -30.39 -19.56
N HIS A 193 7.93 -29.45 -18.91
CA HIS A 193 6.48 -29.57 -18.61
C HIS A 193 5.66 -28.39 -19.15
N THR A 194 5.96 -27.18 -18.71
CA THR A 194 5.15 -26.01 -19.05
C THR A 194 6.03 -24.88 -19.56
N TYR A 195 5.59 -24.26 -20.65
CA TYR A 195 6.27 -23.16 -21.31
C TYR A 195 5.34 -21.95 -21.38
N GLY A 196 5.91 -20.79 -21.51
CA GLY A 196 5.25 -19.54 -21.83
C GLY A 196 6.06 -18.81 -22.88
N SER A 197 5.50 -17.74 -23.45
CA SER A 197 6.20 -16.86 -24.37
C SER A 197 6.40 -15.48 -23.75
N VAL A 198 7.52 -14.86 -24.02
CA VAL A 198 7.87 -13.49 -23.62
C VAL A 198 7.88 -12.60 -24.85
N ILE A 199 7.30 -11.41 -24.73
CA ILE A 199 7.39 -10.34 -25.71
C ILE A 199 8.32 -9.28 -25.15
N VAL A 200 9.35 -8.94 -25.92
CA VAL A 200 10.39 -7.96 -25.54
C VAL A 200 10.43 -6.85 -26.58
N ASP A 201 10.58 -5.62 -26.14
CA ASP A 201 10.91 -4.50 -27.02
C ASP A 201 12.40 -4.55 -27.36
N HIS A 202 12.73 -4.64 -28.65
CA HIS A 202 14.11 -4.65 -29.10
C HIS A 202 14.83 -3.31 -28.95
N ASP A 203 14.09 -2.22 -28.97
CA ASP A 203 14.67 -0.88 -28.90
C ASP A 203 15.10 -0.53 -27.47
N THR A 204 14.33 -0.99 -26.47
CA THR A 204 14.58 -0.69 -25.05
C THR A 204 15.12 -1.88 -24.25
N GLY A 205 14.98 -3.11 -24.75
CA GLY A 205 15.27 -4.35 -24.01
C GLY A 205 14.26 -4.68 -22.92
N GLU A 206 13.15 -3.95 -22.82
CA GLU A 206 12.12 -4.16 -21.79
C GLU A 206 11.20 -5.32 -22.14
N ILE A 207 10.82 -6.09 -21.10
CA ILE A 207 9.77 -7.10 -21.22
C ILE A 207 8.42 -6.37 -21.27
N LEU A 208 7.73 -6.51 -22.40
CA LEU A 208 6.41 -5.90 -22.63
C LEU A 208 5.29 -6.78 -22.06
N GLU A 209 5.33 -8.09 -22.32
CA GLU A 209 4.27 -9.00 -21.90
C GLU A 209 4.80 -10.43 -21.71
N LEU A 210 4.20 -11.14 -20.74
CA LEU A 210 4.44 -12.56 -20.52
C LEU A 210 3.14 -13.31 -20.80
N ILE A 211 3.20 -14.27 -21.75
CA ILE A 211 2.06 -15.08 -22.16
C ILE A 211 2.17 -16.45 -21.50
N ASP A 212 1.09 -16.91 -20.90
CA ASP A 212 1.04 -18.16 -20.14
C ASP A 212 0.97 -19.40 -21.05
N SER A 213 1.33 -19.27 -22.30
CA SER A 213 1.32 -20.31 -23.32
C SER A 213 2.37 -20.05 -24.40
N ARG A 214 2.83 -21.10 -25.09
CA ARG A 214 3.61 -21.01 -26.34
C ARG A 214 2.77 -21.29 -27.58
N ASP A 215 1.47 -21.53 -27.42
CA ASP A 215 0.57 -21.79 -28.52
C ASP A 215 0.52 -20.61 -29.48
N SER A 216 0.79 -20.85 -30.75
CA SER A 216 0.84 -19.83 -31.79
C SER A 216 -0.47 -19.05 -31.93
N SER A 217 -1.61 -19.69 -31.72
CA SER A 217 -2.91 -19.03 -31.79
C SER A 217 -3.10 -18.00 -30.67
N ILE A 218 -2.68 -18.34 -29.45
CA ILE A 218 -2.74 -17.45 -28.28
C ILE A 218 -1.78 -16.29 -28.45
N VAL A 219 -0.53 -16.58 -28.84
CA VAL A 219 0.50 -15.56 -29.09
C VAL A 219 0.05 -14.60 -30.19
N ALA A 220 -0.48 -15.11 -31.30
CA ALA A 220 -1.00 -14.30 -32.40
C ALA A 220 -2.14 -13.36 -31.98
N ASN A 221 -3.04 -13.82 -31.09
CA ASN A 221 -4.11 -12.97 -30.58
C ASN A 221 -3.59 -11.83 -29.68
N VAL A 222 -2.51 -12.05 -28.93
CA VAL A 222 -1.85 -11.00 -28.17
C VAL A 222 -1.16 -10.01 -29.10
N LEU A 223 -0.42 -10.52 -30.13
CA LEU A 223 0.27 -9.68 -31.10
C LEU A 223 -0.64 -8.74 -31.89
N LYS A 224 -1.88 -9.15 -32.18
CA LYS A 224 -2.88 -8.28 -32.82
C LYS A 224 -3.19 -7.00 -32.06
N GLN A 225 -2.87 -6.94 -30.78
CA GLN A 225 -3.09 -5.77 -29.92
C GLN A 225 -1.96 -4.71 -30.09
N TYR A 226 -0.82 -5.11 -30.67
CA TYR A 226 0.31 -4.24 -30.97
C TYR A 226 0.17 -3.63 -32.37
N LYS A 227 -0.61 -2.54 -32.47
CA LYS A 227 -0.98 -1.94 -33.76
C LYS A 227 0.16 -1.19 -34.48
N LYS A 228 1.25 -0.86 -33.76
CA LYS A 228 2.36 -0.05 -34.27
C LYS A 228 3.63 -0.86 -34.61
N VAL A 229 3.53 -2.17 -34.57
CA VAL A 229 4.67 -3.06 -34.80
C VAL A 229 5.06 -3.06 -36.27
N ASN A 230 6.34 -2.81 -36.53
CA ASN A 230 6.97 -2.86 -37.85
C ASN A 230 7.72 -4.19 -38.05
N THR A 231 8.39 -4.64 -36.99
CA THR A 231 9.26 -5.84 -37.06
C THR A 231 8.93 -6.79 -35.92
N ILE A 232 8.78 -8.06 -36.25
CA ILE A 232 8.65 -9.16 -35.28
C ILE A 232 9.79 -10.14 -35.52
N THR A 233 10.59 -10.39 -34.50
CA THR A 233 11.61 -11.43 -34.52
C THR A 233 11.20 -12.58 -33.61
N ARG A 234 11.49 -13.80 -34.03
CA ARG A 234 11.28 -15.00 -33.21
C ARG A 234 12.47 -15.93 -33.42
N ASP A 235 13.01 -16.44 -32.32
CA ASP A 235 13.99 -17.52 -32.43
C ASP A 235 13.30 -18.79 -32.91
N ARG A 236 13.89 -19.44 -33.91
CA ARG A 236 13.46 -20.74 -34.40
C ARG A 236 14.40 -21.78 -33.78
N GLY A 237 14.08 -22.21 -32.56
CA GLY A 237 14.71 -23.38 -31.97
C GLY A 237 14.24 -24.69 -32.55
#